data_751e7de70b2245b3c6a76972ba794d0a
#
_entry.id   751e7de70b2245b3c6a76972ba794d0a
#
_cell.length_a   1.000
_cell.length_b   1.000
_cell.length_c   1.000
_cell.angle_alpha   90.00
_cell.angle_beta   90.00
_cell.angle_gamma   90.00
#
_symmetry.space_group_name_H-M   'P 1'
#
loop_
_entity.id
_entity.type
_entity.pdbx_description
1 polymer ?
#
loop_
_entity_poly.entity_id
_entity_poly.type
_entity_poly.pdbx_seq_one_letter_code
_entity_poly.pdbx_strand_id
1 'polypeptide(L)'
;MAKPNIVLINCDDLGYGDLGVYGSTINKTPAIDNMAAEGVMFTDFYVASGVCSPSRGALLTGCYPQRIGFGEFDGFRVLFPGDAIGLNPDETTIAGALKDVGYSTKIIGKWHVGDQEEFLPTNHGFDSYYGLPYSNDMGRQVEDSTIDDHDRLEALRSRPPLPLIRDDEVIQEQPDLRALTERYAEEAVKFIRG
;
A
#
# COMPACT_ATOMS: atom_id res chain seq x y z
N MET A 1 -24.29 -10.52 18.31
CA MET A 1 -23.28 -9.50 18.64
C MET A 1 -23.06 -8.66 17.41
N ALA A 2 -22.91 -7.35 17.57
CA ALA A 2 -22.53 -6.49 16.44
C ALA A 2 -21.12 -6.90 15.93
N LYS A 3 -20.93 -6.91 14.61
CA LYS A 3 -19.62 -7.17 14.00
C LYS A 3 -18.70 -5.99 14.29
N PRO A 4 -17.43 -6.20 14.67
CA PRO A 4 -16.49 -5.11 14.88
C PRO A 4 -16.10 -4.46 13.54
N ASN A 5 -15.87 -3.15 13.53
CA ASN A 5 -15.18 -2.51 12.42
C ASN A 5 -13.69 -2.86 12.46
N ILE A 6 -13.08 -2.94 11.29
CA ILE A 6 -11.67 -3.32 11.12
C ILE A 6 -10.95 -2.21 10.37
N VAL A 7 -9.91 -1.64 10.99
CA VAL A 7 -9.01 -0.67 10.36
C VAL A 7 -7.60 -1.26 10.37
N LEU A 8 -7.07 -1.58 9.20
CA LEU A 8 -5.73 -2.08 9.01
C LEU A 8 -4.84 -0.95 8.47
N ILE A 9 -3.82 -0.57 9.22
CA ILE A 9 -2.85 0.47 8.82
C ILE A 9 -1.51 -0.22 8.56
N ASN A 10 -1.08 -0.21 7.30
CA ASN A 10 0.22 -0.73 6.88
C ASN A 10 1.15 0.44 6.54
N CYS A 11 2.20 0.62 7.31
CA CYS A 11 3.21 1.64 7.08
C CYS A 11 4.33 1.07 6.21
N ASP A 12 4.61 1.71 5.08
CA ASP A 12 5.72 1.35 4.19
C ASP A 12 7.03 1.92 4.74
N ASP A 13 8.10 1.13 4.72
CA ASP A 13 9.44 1.49 5.20
C ASP A 13 9.52 1.98 6.67
N LEU A 14 8.54 1.65 7.51
CA LEU A 14 8.59 1.98 8.93
C LEU A 14 9.47 0.97 9.68
N GLY A 15 10.56 1.44 10.26
CA GLY A 15 11.45 0.65 11.09
C GLY A 15 10.93 0.45 12.51
N TYR A 16 11.41 -0.60 13.19
CA TYR A 16 11.04 -0.93 14.56
C TYR A 16 11.36 0.24 15.52
N GLY A 17 12.50 0.91 15.32
CA GLY A 17 12.94 2.04 16.14
C GLY A 17 12.31 3.39 15.77
N ASP A 18 11.34 3.44 14.87
CA ASP A 18 10.72 4.70 14.44
C ASP A 18 9.54 5.14 15.32
N LEU A 19 9.00 4.23 16.13
CA LEU A 19 7.88 4.51 17.02
C LEU A 19 8.34 4.75 18.47
N GLY A 20 7.70 5.71 19.14
CA GLY A 20 7.99 6.05 20.55
C GLY A 20 7.82 4.84 21.47
N VAL A 21 6.75 4.06 21.28
CA VAL A 21 6.45 2.85 22.05
C VAL A 21 7.52 1.76 21.93
N TYR A 22 8.29 1.75 20.85
CA TYR A 22 9.44 0.87 20.65
C TYR A 22 10.79 1.52 20.95
N GLY A 23 10.80 2.71 21.57
CA GLY A 23 11.98 3.37 22.07
C GLY A 23 12.59 4.44 21.17
N SER A 24 11.86 4.92 20.16
CA SER A 24 12.33 6.07 19.37
C SER A 24 12.54 7.30 20.27
N THR A 25 13.72 7.87 20.16
CA THR A 25 14.06 9.14 20.84
C THR A 25 13.97 10.35 19.91
N ILE A 26 13.80 10.10 18.61
CA ILE A 26 13.77 11.11 17.55
C ILE A 26 12.32 11.41 17.17
N ASN A 27 11.56 10.37 16.85
CA ASN A 27 10.18 10.51 16.41
C ASN A 27 9.21 10.55 17.62
N LYS A 28 8.19 11.37 17.49
CA LYS A 28 7.10 11.45 18.48
C LYS A 28 5.83 10.87 17.84
N THR A 29 5.33 9.77 18.38
CA THR A 29 4.19 9.03 17.84
C THR A 29 3.07 8.84 18.87
N PRO A 30 2.58 9.93 19.51
CA PRO A 30 1.71 9.84 20.68
C PRO A 30 0.38 9.10 20.40
N ALA A 31 -0.18 9.21 19.20
CA ALA A 31 -1.42 8.51 18.86
C ALA A 31 -1.20 6.99 18.75
N ILE A 32 -0.09 6.55 18.17
CA ILE A 32 0.27 5.13 18.07
C ILE A 32 0.69 4.59 19.45
N ASP A 33 1.42 5.39 20.23
CA ASP A 33 1.85 5.02 21.58
C ASP A 33 0.63 4.81 22.51
N ASN A 34 -0.40 5.66 22.40
CA ASN A 34 -1.66 5.49 23.13
C ASN A 34 -2.42 4.24 22.66
N MET A 35 -2.47 3.99 21.35
CA MET A 35 -3.09 2.78 20.82
C MET A 35 -2.41 1.50 21.34
N ALA A 36 -1.10 1.50 21.44
CA ALA A 36 -0.34 0.40 22.01
C ALA A 36 -0.61 0.22 23.51
N ALA A 37 -0.78 1.30 24.26
CA ALA A 37 -1.11 1.26 25.69
C ALA A 37 -2.53 0.74 25.99
N GLU A 38 -3.47 0.92 25.04
CA GLU A 38 -4.86 0.48 25.14
C GLU A 38 -5.09 -0.91 24.51
N GLY A 39 -4.15 -1.40 23.72
CA GLY A 39 -4.27 -2.61 22.92
C GLY A 39 -3.22 -3.66 23.22
N VAL A 40 -2.81 -4.37 22.18
CA VAL A 40 -1.76 -5.39 22.23
C VAL A 40 -0.59 -4.96 21.36
N MET A 41 0.61 -4.97 21.93
CA MET A 41 1.86 -4.70 21.24
C MET A 41 2.63 -6.00 21.01
N PHE A 42 3.02 -6.26 19.77
CA PHE A 42 3.86 -7.40 19.44
C PHE A 42 5.34 -6.98 19.45
N THR A 43 6.16 -7.76 20.16
CA THR A 43 7.61 -7.55 20.24
C THR A 43 8.39 -8.35 19.19
N ASP A 44 7.76 -9.38 18.63
CA ASP A 44 8.33 -10.30 17.65
C ASP A 44 7.34 -10.55 16.51
N PHE A 45 7.09 -9.51 15.71
CA PHE A 45 6.23 -9.58 14.51
C PHE A 45 7.07 -9.41 13.27
N TYR A 46 6.91 -10.32 12.31
CA TYR A 46 7.66 -10.34 11.05
C TYR A 46 6.72 -10.36 9.86
N VAL A 47 7.01 -9.52 8.87
CA VAL A 47 6.34 -9.56 7.57
C VAL A 47 6.86 -10.71 6.72
N ALA A 48 6.06 -11.20 5.78
CA ALA A 48 6.42 -12.36 4.95
C ALA A 48 7.55 -12.08 3.94
N SER A 49 7.80 -10.81 3.63
CA SER A 49 8.90 -10.38 2.75
C SER A 49 9.34 -8.97 3.12
N GLY A 50 10.64 -8.67 2.94
CA GLY A 50 11.22 -7.34 3.17
C GLY A 50 11.00 -6.34 2.03
N VAL A 51 10.21 -6.68 0.99
CA VAL A 51 9.93 -5.79 -0.16
C VAL A 51 8.43 -5.74 -0.46
N CYS A 52 8.01 -4.66 -1.14
CA CYS A 52 6.62 -4.21 -1.25
C CYS A 52 5.63 -5.26 -1.79
N SER A 53 5.73 -5.64 -3.06
CA SER A 53 4.73 -6.48 -3.74
C SER A 53 4.49 -7.82 -3.05
N PRO A 54 5.52 -8.62 -2.74
CA PRO A 54 5.31 -9.91 -2.07
C PRO A 54 4.81 -9.76 -0.62
N SER A 55 5.26 -8.74 0.11
CA SER A 55 4.77 -8.47 1.46
C SER A 55 3.28 -8.10 1.45
N ARG A 56 2.87 -7.25 0.50
CA ARG A 56 1.47 -6.81 0.34
C ARG A 56 0.57 -7.95 -0.14
N GLY A 57 1.02 -8.74 -1.12
CA GLY A 57 0.29 -9.92 -1.55
C GLY A 57 0.06 -10.92 -0.40
N ALA A 58 1.09 -11.16 0.42
CA ALA A 58 0.98 -12.02 1.59
C ALA A 58 0.03 -11.45 2.65
N LEU A 59 0.06 -10.14 2.91
CA LEU A 59 -0.86 -9.48 3.84
C LEU A 59 -2.32 -9.60 3.38
N LEU A 60 -2.56 -9.42 2.09
CA LEU A 60 -3.91 -9.46 1.51
C LEU A 60 -4.51 -10.87 1.52
N THR A 61 -3.69 -11.91 1.30
CA THR A 61 -4.16 -13.28 1.08
C THR A 61 -3.93 -14.21 2.28
N GLY A 62 -3.08 -13.82 3.23
CA GLY A 62 -2.65 -14.70 4.31
C GLY A 62 -1.73 -15.85 3.84
N CYS A 63 -1.19 -15.78 2.62
CA CYS A 63 -0.34 -16.79 2.01
C CYS A 63 1.12 -16.33 1.94
N TYR A 64 2.07 -17.27 1.96
CA TYR A 64 3.45 -16.94 1.60
C TYR A 64 3.53 -16.46 0.14
N PRO A 65 4.40 -15.47 -0.16
CA PRO A 65 4.48 -14.89 -1.49
C PRO A 65 4.65 -15.91 -2.62
N GLN A 66 5.45 -16.95 -2.41
CA GLN A 66 5.69 -18.00 -3.40
C GLN A 66 4.44 -18.79 -3.78
N ARG A 67 3.43 -18.88 -2.89
CA ARG A 67 2.17 -19.59 -3.17
C ARG A 67 1.25 -18.82 -4.09
N ILE A 68 1.35 -17.51 -4.08
CA ILE A 68 0.53 -16.59 -4.88
C ILE A 68 1.30 -16.01 -6.08
N GLY A 69 2.42 -16.64 -6.45
CA GLY A 69 3.23 -16.24 -7.61
C GLY A 69 4.15 -15.04 -7.37
N PHE A 70 4.30 -14.56 -6.11
CA PHE A 70 5.10 -13.37 -5.78
C PHE A 70 6.49 -13.71 -5.25
N GLY A 71 7.08 -14.81 -5.70
CA GLY A 71 8.44 -15.19 -5.33
C GLY A 71 9.52 -14.36 -6.01
N GLU A 72 9.43 -14.25 -7.34
CA GLU A 72 10.35 -13.51 -8.19
C GLU A 72 9.67 -13.19 -9.53
N PHE A 73 9.94 -12.01 -10.10
CA PHE A 73 9.43 -11.52 -11.37
C PHE A 73 10.61 -11.14 -12.27
N ASP A 74 10.95 -11.97 -13.25
CA ASP A 74 12.06 -11.72 -14.19
C ASP A 74 13.36 -11.24 -13.54
N GLY A 75 13.74 -11.85 -12.41
CA GLY A 75 14.92 -11.47 -11.61
C GLY A 75 14.67 -10.35 -10.61
N PHE A 76 13.48 -9.76 -10.55
CA PHE A 76 13.09 -8.75 -9.57
C PHE A 76 12.11 -9.33 -8.55
N ARG A 77 12.06 -8.72 -7.37
CA ARG A 77 11.16 -9.14 -6.27
C ARG A 77 9.95 -8.24 -6.11
N VAL A 78 9.82 -7.19 -6.90
CA VAL A 78 8.70 -6.24 -6.91
C VAL A 78 8.19 -6.06 -8.32
N LEU A 79 6.91 -5.75 -8.45
CA LEU A 79 6.30 -5.37 -9.71
C LEU A 79 6.69 -3.95 -10.10
N PHE A 80 6.83 -3.72 -11.40
CA PHE A 80 7.05 -2.41 -11.98
C PHE A 80 5.80 -1.90 -12.69
N PRO A 81 5.67 -0.58 -12.90
CA PRO A 81 4.56 -0.02 -13.67
C PRO A 81 4.46 -0.64 -15.07
N GLY A 82 3.29 -1.10 -15.42
CA GLY A 82 3.01 -1.70 -16.73
C GLY A 82 3.33 -3.19 -16.83
N ASP A 83 3.78 -3.84 -15.77
CA ASP A 83 3.97 -5.29 -15.75
C ASP A 83 2.65 -6.00 -16.07
N ALA A 84 2.71 -7.03 -16.97
CA ALA A 84 1.54 -7.81 -17.37
C ALA A 84 1.13 -8.89 -16.34
N ILE A 85 1.63 -8.78 -15.12
CA ILE A 85 1.37 -9.71 -14.02
C ILE A 85 0.94 -8.96 -12.77
N GLY A 86 0.18 -9.63 -11.90
CA GLY A 86 -0.30 -9.09 -10.64
C GLY A 86 -0.86 -10.18 -9.75
N LEU A 87 -1.52 -9.79 -8.67
CA LEU A 87 -2.23 -10.72 -7.82
C LEU A 87 -3.37 -11.37 -8.61
N ASN A 88 -3.37 -12.70 -8.66
CA ASN A 88 -4.40 -13.43 -9.40
C ASN A 88 -5.78 -13.07 -8.80
N PRO A 89 -6.76 -12.64 -9.63
CA PRO A 89 -8.13 -12.33 -9.16
C PRO A 89 -8.85 -13.50 -8.47
N ASP A 90 -8.44 -14.74 -8.72
CA ASP A 90 -9.00 -15.93 -8.06
C ASP A 90 -8.49 -16.13 -6.62
N GLU A 91 -7.49 -15.35 -6.19
CA GLU A 91 -7.00 -15.41 -4.81
C GLU A 91 -8.00 -14.79 -3.84
N THR A 92 -8.30 -15.52 -2.77
CA THR A 92 -9.13 -14.98 -1.69
C THR A 92 -8.35 -13.96 -0.89
N THR A 93 -8.80 -12.72 -0.90
CA THR A 93 -8.22 -11.65 -0.09
C THR A 93 -8.98 -11.44 1.21
N ILE A 94 -8.35 -10.76 2.18
CA ILE A 94 -9.04 -10.32 3.41
C ILE A 94 -10.27 -9.46 3.09
N ALA A 95 -10.23 -8.64 2.04
CA ALA A 95 -11.35 -7.82 1.62
C ALA A 95 -12.49 -8.68 1.07
N GLY A 96 -12.20 -9.64 0.18
CA GLY A 96 -13.18 -10.58 -0.35
C GLY A 96 -13.86 -11.39 0.76
N ALA A 97 -13.07 -11.97 1.66
CA ALA A 97 -13.59 -12.73 2.79
C ALA A 97 -14.49 -11.91 3.73
N LEU A 98 -14.17 -10.63 3.95
CA LEU A 98 -15.00 -9.74 4.77
C LEU A 98 -16.24 -9.29 4.03
N LYS A 99 -16.17 -9.03 2.74
CA LYS A 99 -17.32 -8.68 1.88
C LYS A 99 -18.35 -9.82 1.86
N ASP A 100 -17.92 -11.07 1.76
CA ASP A 100 -18.78 -12.25 1.79
C ASP A 100 -19.62 -12.38 3.07
N VAL A 101 -19.16 -11.80 4.16
CA VAL A 101 -19.90 -11.73 5.42
C VAL A 101 -20.52 -10.38 5.69
N GLY A 102 -20.63 -9.51 4.68
CA GLY A 102 -21.40 -8.26 4.67
C GLY A 102 -20.71 -7.05 5.24
N TYR A 103 -19.37 -6.99 5.15
CA TYR A 103 -18.64 -5.75 5.38
C TYR A 103 -18.59 -4.89 4.11
N SER A 104 -18.65 -3.59 4.28
CA SER A 104 -18.17 -2.66 3.26
C SER A 104 -16.65 -2.55 3.34
N THR A 105 -15.99 -2.54 2.19
CA THR A 105 -14.53 -2.64 2.11
C THR A 105 -13.94 -1.48 1.32
N LYS A 106 -12.89 -0.85 1.85
CA LYS A 106 -12.16 0.21 1.14
C LYS A 106 -10.66 0.06 1.38
N ILE A 107 -9.88 0.23 0.32
CA ILE A 107 -8.43 0.38 0.44
C ILE A 107 -8.03 1.82 0.08
N ILE A 108 -7.07 2.36 0.83
CA ILE A 108 -6.56 3.71 0.65
C ILE A 108 -5.04 3.66 0.69
N GLY A 109 -4.39 4.32 -0.26
CA GLY A 109 -2.94 4.39 -0.35
C GLY A 109 -2.33 3.48 -1.40
N LYS A 110 -1.08 3.05 -1.19
CA LYS A 110 -0.31 2.24 -2.13
C LYS A 110 -0.88 0.82 -2.25
N TRP A 111 -1.14 0.38 -3.48
CA TRP A 111 -1.57 -0.98 -3.81
C TRP A 111 -0.39 -1.94 -4.03
N HIS A 112 0.30 -1.83 -5.13
CA HIS A 112 1.56 -2.48 -5.51
C HIS A 112 1.51 -4.01 -5.66
N VAL A 113 0.38 -4.55 -6.07
CA VAL A 113 0.24 -5.97 -6.42
C VAL A 113 -0.36 -6.17 -7.82
N GLY A 114 -0.12 -5.24 -8.73
CA GLY A 114 -0.54 -5.20 -10.13
C GLY A 114 -1.26 -3.90 -10.44
N ASP A 115 -0.96 -3.30 -11.59
CA ASP A 115 -1.49 -2.01 -12.03
C ASP A 115 -2.32 -2.09 -13.33
N GLN A 116 -2.44 -3.28 -13.92
CA GLN A 116 -3.37 -3.50 -15.02
C GLN A 116 -4.80 -3.60 -14.48
N GLU A 117 -5.78 -3.32 -15.32
CA GLU A 117 -7.20 -3.22 -14.95
C GLU A 117 -7.67 -4.44 -14.13
N GLU A 118 -7.34 -5.66 -14.58
CA GLU A 118 -7.73 -6.91 -13.91
C GLU A 118 -7.11 -7.09 -12.51
N PHE A 119 -6.02 -6.38 -12.22
CA PHE A 119 -5.29 -6.47 -10.95
C PHE A 119 -5.59 -5.31 -9.99
N LEU A 120 -6.47 -4.38 -10.35
CA LEU A 120 -6.84 -3.28 -9.46
C LEU A 120 -7.63 -3.76 -8.23
N PRO A 121 -7.61 -3.02 -7.11
CA PRO A 121 -8.23 -3.43 -5.85
C PRO A 121 -9.69 -3.81 -5.94
N THR A 122 -10.47 -3.18 -6.82
CA THR A 122 -11.89 -3.46 -7.04
C THR A 122 -12.15 -4.87 -7.55
N ASN A 123 -11.18 -5.50 -8.20
CA ASN A 123 -11.22 -6.91 -8.61
C ASN A 123 -10.74 -7.88 -7.51
N HIS A 124 -10.36 -7.36 -6.35
CA HIS A 124 -9.83 -8.13 -5.21
C HIS A 124 -10.67 -7.97 -3.92
N GLY A 125 -11.99 -7.74 -4.08
CA GLY A 125 -12.93 -7.70 -2.97
C GLY A 125 -13.11 -6.33 -2.30
N PHE A 126 -12.39 -5.29 -2.74
CA PHE A 126 -12.65 -3.94 -2.26
C PHE A 126 -13.80 -3.29 -3.02
N ASP A 127 -14.76 -2.68 -2.30
CA ASP A 127 -15.85 -1.92 -2.88
C ASP A 127 -15.41 -0.58 -3.45
N SER A 128 -14.31 -0.04 -2.91
CA SER A 128 -13.74 1.21 -3.40
C SER A 128 -12.24 1.30 -3.12
N TYR A 129 -11.56 2.10 -3.94
CA TYR A 129 -10.13 2.36 -3.87
C TYR A 129 -9.82 3.85 -4.00
N TYR A 130 -8.81 4.31 -3.28
CA TYR A 130 -8.23 5.64 -3.47
C TYR A 130 -6.73 5.59 -3.20
N GLY A 131 -5.89 5.74 -4.21
CA GLY A 131 -4.46 5.64 -3.98
C GLY A 131 -3.59 5.51 -5.23
N LEU A 132 -2.37 5.03 -5.02
CA LEU A 132 -1.35 4.81 -6.05
C LEU A 132 -1.26 3.31 -6.37
N PRO A 133 -1.29 2.91 -7.65
CA PRO A 133 -1.26 1.49 -8.02
C PRO A 133 0.09 0.82 -7.77
N TYR A 134 1.17 1.61 -7.61
CA TYR A 134 2.53 1.16 -7.32
C TYR A 134 3.24 2.17 -6.41
N SER A 135 4.54 1.98 -6.18
CA SER A 135 5.33 2.88 -5.33
C SER A 135 5.50 4.26 -5.98
N ASN A 136 5.41 5.32 -5.17
CA ASN A 136 5.53 6.70 -5.64
C ASN A 136 6.87 7.01 -6.32
N ASP A 137 7.93 6.34 -5.94
CA ASP A 137 9.27 6.46 -6.54
C ASP A 137 9.40 5.79 -7.91
N MET A 138 8.40 5.01 -8.34
CA MET A 138 8.36 4.38 -9.66
C MET A 138 7.74 5.26 -10.74
N GLY A 139 6.98 6.29 -10.37
CA GLY A 139 6.48 7.30 -11.31
C GLY A 139 7.55 8.30 -11.72
N ARG A 140 7.16 9.29 -12.54
CA ARG A 140 8.04 10.38 -12.98
C ARG A 140 8.59 11.14 -11.78
N GLN A 141 9.91 11.33 -11.74
CA GLN A 141 10.57 12.12 -10.70
C GLN A 141 10.91 13.51 -11.27
N VAL A 142 10.32 14.56 -10.71
CA VAL A 142 10.43 15.93 -11.23
C VAL A 142 11.38 16.79 -10.40
N GLU A 143 11.53 16.51 -9.10
CA GLU A 143 12.16 17.41 -8.13
C GLU A 143 13.40 16.83 -7.43
N ASP A 144 13.94 15.68 -7.85
CA ASP A 144 15.10 15.13 -7.16
C ASP A 144 16.39 15.79 -7.63
N SER A 145 16.79 16.86 -6.93
CA SER A 145 18.04 17.59 -7.12
C SER A 145 19.26 16.90 -6.50
N THR A 146 19.07 15.73 -5.85
CA THR A 146 20.15 15.03 -5.14
C THR A 146 20.88 14.00 -6.00
N ILE A 147 20.39 13.75 -7.21
CA ILE A 147 20.96 12.79 -8.15
C ILE A 147 21.96 13.53 -9.05
N ASP A 148 23.26 13.32 -8.79
CA ASP A 148 24.36 13.88 -9.60
C ASP A 148 24.57 13.13 -10.94
N ASP A 149 23.91 11.99 -11.14
CA ASP A 149 23.97 11.19 -12.37
C ASP A 149 22.92 11.68 -13.37
N HIS A 150 23.38 12.38 -14.40
CA HIS A 150 22.55 12.98 -15.44
C HIS A 150 21.68 11.94 -16.19
N ASP A 151 22.27 10.79 -16.55
CA ASP A 151 21.56 9.75 -17.32
C ASP A 151 20.47 9.10 -16.49
N ARG A 152 20.74 8.88 -15.22
CA ARG A 152 19.75 8.39 -14.25
C ARG A 152 18.63 9.39 -14.04
N LEU A 153 18.94 10.66 -13.91
CA LEU A 153 17.93 11.71 -13.74
C LEU A 153 17.04 11.85 -14.98
N GLU A 154 17.60 11.76 -16.18
CA GLU A 154 16.85 11.77 -17.43
C GLU A 154 15.91 10.55 -17.53
N ALA A 155 16.40 9.36 -17.19
CA ALA A 155 15.60 8.14 -17.14
C ALA A 155 14.42 8.26 -16.14
N LEU A 156 14.64 8.86 -14.98
CA LEU A 156 13.58 9.10 -14.00
C LEU A 156 12.53 10.12 -14.46
N ARG A 157 12.97 11.15 -15.17
CA ARG A 157 12.09 12.18 -15.74
C ARG A 157 11.28 11.69 -16.94
N SER A 158 11.79 10.70 -17.67
CA SER A 158 11.10 10.11 -18.83
C SER A 158 10.02 9.10 -18.45
N ARG A 159 9.91 8.70 -17.18
CA ARG A 159 8.86 7.79 -16.71
C ARG A 159 7.46 8.38 -16.90
N PRO A 160 6.43 7.53 -17.03
CA PRO A 160 5.05 7.98 -17.03
C PRO A 160 4.70 8.78 -15.77
N PRO A 161 3.77 9.74 -15.86
CA PRO A 161 3.26 10.43 -14.68
C PRO A 161 2.74 9.43 -13.66
N LEU A 162 2.96 9.69 -12.38
CA LEU A 162 2.41 8.89 -11.29
C LEU A 162 0.89 9.07 -11.24
N PRO A 163 0.06 8.03 -11.44
CA PRO A 163 -1.37 8.17 -11.38
C PRO A 163 -1.89 8.11 -9.94
N LEU A 164 -2.84 8.98 -9.62
CA LEU A 164 -3.72 8.83 -8.47
C LEU A 164 -5.05 8.29 -8.96
N ILE A 165 -5.46 7.16 -8.42
CA ILE A 165 -6.64 6.41 -8.86
C ILE A 165 -7.75 6.51 -7.82
N ARG A 166 -8.99 6.64 -8.31
CA ARG A 166 -10.20 6.41 -7.53
C ARG A 166 -10.99 5.29 -8.20
N ASP A 167 -11.19 4.21 -7.46
CA ASP A 167 -11.77 2.97 -7.94
C ASP A 167 -10.98 2.42 -9.13
N ASP A 168 -11.42 2.61 -10.37
CA ASP A 168 -10.73 2.15 -11.57
C ASP A 168 -10.30 3.32 -12.47
N GLU A 169 -10.49 4.57 -12.04
CA GLU A 169 -10.24 5.76 -12.84
C GLU A 169 -9.03 6.56 -12.35
N VAL A 170 -8.18 6.99 -13.27
CA VAL A 170 -7.11 7.96 -12.98
C VAL A 170 -7.75 9.33 -12.81
N ILE A 171 -7.79 9.84 -11.59
CA ILE A 171 -8.39 11.14 -11.26
C ILE A 171 -7.39 12.30 -11.25
N GLN A 172 -6.11 11.97 -11.19
CA GLN A 172 -5.03 12.97 -11.21
C GLN A 172 -3.73 12.30 -11.65
N GLU A 173 -2.98 12.99 -12.50
CA GLU A 173 -1.59 12.65 -12.80
C GLU A 173 -0.65 13.50 -11.94
N GLN A 174 0.46 12.88 -11.53
CA GLN A 174 1.55 13.51 -10.77
C GLN A 174 1.04 14.29 -9.54
N PRO A 175 0.36 13.64 -8.57
CA PRO A 175 -0.12 14.32 -7.39
C PRO A 175 1.04 14.86 -6.53
N ASP A 176 0.80 15.95 -5.80
CA ASP A 176 1.77 16.41 -4.79
C ASP A 176 1.91 15.36 -3.68
N LEU A 177 3.08 14.73 -3.63
CA LEU A 177 3.36 13.65 -2.68
C LEU A 177 3.30 14.12 -1.21
N ARG A 178 3.59 15.41 -0.95
CA ARG A 178 3.56 15.99 0.40
C ARG A 178 2.13 16.05 0.96
N ALA A 179 1.13 16.14 0.09
CA ALA A 179 -0.27 16.20 0.48
C ALA A 179 -0.95 14.82 0.54
N LEU A 180 -0.31 13.74 0.06
CA LEU A 180 -0.97 12.44 -0.07
C LEU A 180 -1.40 11.85 1.27
N THR A 181 -0.56 11.92 2.30
CA THR A 181 -0.89 11.35 3.62
C THR A 181 -2.13 12.02 4.23
N GLU A 182 -2.25 13.34 4.10
CA GLU A 182 -3.44 14.08 4.56
C GLU A 182 -4.68 13.66 3.76
N ARG A 183 -4.59 13.60 2.43
CA ARG A 183 -5.68 13.14 1.55
C ARG A 183 -6.12 11.70 1.88
N TYR A 184 -5.19 10.81 2.18
CA TYR A 184 -5.50 9.44 2.61
C TYR A 184 -6.23 9.42 3.95
N ALA A 185 -5.79 10.22 4.90
CA ALA A 185 -6.46 10.35 6.19
C ALA A 185 -7.90 10.89 6.04
N GLU A 186 -8.10 11.91 5.20
CA GLU A 186 -9.43 12.45 4.89
C GLU A 186 -10.35 11.41 4.25
N GLU A 187 -9.87 10.64 3.27
CA GLU A 187 -10.63 9.56 2.64
C GLU A 187 -10.98 8.43 3.63
N ALA A 188 -10.06 8.09 4.53
CA ALA A 188 -10.32 7.13 5.59
C ALA A 188 -11.40 7.62 6.56
N VAL A 189 -11.30 8.87 7.01
CA VAL A 189 -12.29 9.48 7.92
C VAL A 189 -13.68 9.56 7.26
N LYS A 190 -13.75 9.92 5.97
CA LYS A 190 -15.02 9.94 5.22
C LYS A 190 -15.65 8.55 5.20
N PHE A 191 -14.89 7.51 4.90
CA PHE A 191 -15.39 6.14 4.85
C PHE A 191 -15.84 5.62 6.22
N ILE A 192 -15.10 5.93 7.29
CA ILE A 192 -15.45 5.49 8.66
C ILE A 192 -16.71 6.17 9.17
N ARG A 193 -16.96 7.40 8.74
CA ARG A 193 -18.15 8.15 9.16
C ARG A 193 -19.46 7.81 8.40
N GLY A 194 -19.35 7.04 7.30
CA GLY A 194 -20.48 6.59 6.48
C GLY A 194 -20.94 7.63 5.53
#